data_c5a64907461cffbfb23d85def1148be7
#
_entry.id   c5a64907461cffbfb23d85def1148be7
#
_cell.length_a   1.000
_cell.length_b   1.000
_cell.length_c   1.000
_cell.angle_alpha   90.00
_cell.angle_beta   90.00
_cell.angle_gamma   90.00
#
_symmetry.space_group_name_H-M   'P 1'
#
loop_
_entity.id
_entity.type
_entity.pdbx_description
1 polymer ?
#
loop_
_entity_poly.entity_id
_entity_poly.type
_entity_poly.pdbx_seq_one_letter_code
_entity_poly.pdbx_strand_id
1 'polypeptide(L)'
;MPELAEVERSRRLWEVGRGAKVLEVILRNRKSRLFRSINPEGLVRSLTGQRLSDSEALGKQMVFRFGNRGQFWLGLHLGMTGALRVEKPRYSFLKYDHLVLRQSKQSLVFSDPRQFGRVLFALSDVIPSWWAKLPPSILSNQFKRSVVAEFCQRRKGSPLKGLLLMQERFPGVGNWMADEILWRARLNPKIRAGALVEREITSLYRATRSVCAKAIEVIDKDWQFPKSWLFAHRWEDGGKCPRCHTGLMRDVVGGRRTCWCPKCQPG
;
A
#
# COMPACT_ATOMS: atom_id res chain seq x y z
N MET A 1 -2.09 -9.06 1.25
CA MET A 1 -2.42 -7.68 1.65
C MET A 1 -1.72 -6.75 0.69
N PRO A 2 -2.45 -5.87 0.03
CA PRO A 2 -1.85 -4.92 -0.90
C PRO A 2 -0.76 -4.08 -0.22
N GLU A 3 0.38 -3.95 -0.89
CA GLU A 3 1.52 -3.15 -0.47
C GLU A 3 1.55 -1.85 -1.31
N LEU A 4 2.53 -1.00 -1.14
CA LEU A 4 2.63 0.33 -1.76
C LEU A 4 2.29 0.34 -3.27
N ALA A 5 2.87 -0.58 -4.03
CA ALA A 5 2.67 -0.63 -5.48
C ALA A 5 1.27 -1.12 -5.87
N GLU A 6 0.73 -2.13 -5.18
CA GLU A 6 -0.64 -2.60 -5.40
C GLU A 6 -1.69 -1.54 -5.06
N VAL A 7 -1.42 -0.74 -4.03
CA VAL A 7 -2.28 0.37 -3.64
C VAL A 7 -2.26 1.47 -4.70
N GLU A 8 -1.07 1.86 -5.17
CA GLU A 8 -0.94 2.85 -6.25
C GLU A 8 -1.61 2.37 -7.56
N ARG A 9 -1.43 1.10 -7.92
CA ARG A 9 -2.14 0.51 -9.07
C ARG A 9 -3.65 0.62 -8.92
N SER A 10 -4.16 0.27 -7.75
CA SER A 10 -5.60 0.34 -7.47
C SER A 10 -6.12 1.78 -7.57
N ARG A 11 -5.38 2.76 -7.04
CA ARG A 11 -5.73 4.18 -7.18
C ARG A 11 -5.82 4.59 -8.66
N ARG A 12 -4.80 4.22 -9.46
CA ARG A 12 -4.76 4.56 -10.90
C ARG A 12 -5.93 4.00 -11.70
N LEU A 13 -6.49 2.84 -11.30
CA LEU A 13 -7.68 2.31 -11.95
C LEU A 13 -8.86 3.30 -11.91
N TRP A 14 -9.03 4.05 -10.82
CA TRP A 14 -10.11 4.99 -10.70
C TRP A 14 -9.84 6.37 -11.34
N GLU A 15 -8.63 6.64 -11.81
CA GLU A 15 -8.29 7.87 -12.56
C GLU A 15 -9.13 8.01 -13.84
N VAL A 16 -9.58 6.92 -14.44
CA VAL A 16 -10.48 6.96 -15.59
C VAL A 16 -11.78 7.74 -15.29
N GLY A 17 -12.17 7.78 -14.01
CA GLY A 17 -13.34 8.53 -13.52
C GLY A 17 -13.09 10.00 -13.26
N ARG A 18 -11.86 10.51 -13.42
CA ARG A 18 -11.52 11.91 -13.14
C ARG A 18 -12.27 12.87 -14.06
N GLY A 19 -12.78 13.96 -13.50
CA GLY A 19 -13.61 14.93 -14.20
C GLY A 19 -15.06 14.50 -14.42
N ALA A 20 -15.38 13.21 -14.29
CA ALA A 20 -16.74 12.71 -14.47
C ALA A 20 -17.60 12.90 -13.22
N LYS A 21 -18.88 13.26 -13.42
CA LYS A 21 -19.87 13.44 -12.36
C LYS A 21 -20.32 12.09 -11.80
N VAL A 22 -20.37 11.96 -10.48
CA VAL A 22 -21.01 10.84 -9.79
C VAL A 22 -22.52 11.03 -9.85
N LEU A 23 -23.20 10.18 -10.60
CA LEU A 23 -24.65 10.23 -10.77
C LEU A 23 -25.38 9.56 -9.62
N GLU A 24 -24.79 8.49 -9.08
CA GLU A 24 -25.35 7.71 -7.98
C GLU A 24 -24.23 7.11 -7.14
N VAL A 25 -24.42 7.13 -5.82
CA VAL A 25 -23.55 6.46 -4.85
C VAL A 25 -24.34 5.33 -4.20
N ILE A 26 -23.84 4.10 -4.32
CA ILE A 26 -24.51 2.94 -3.76
C ILE A 26 -23.60 2.29 -2.73
N LEU A 27 -24.15 2.12 -1.51
CA LEU A 27 -23.52 1.41 -0.41
C LEU A 27 -24.29 0.14 -0.11
N ARG A 28 -23.63 -1.00 -0.20
CA ARG A 28 -24.19 -2.28 0.23
C ARG A 28 -23.81 -2.54 1.68
N ASN A 29 -24.77 -3.02 2.47
CA ASN A 29 -24.59 -3.28 3.89
C ASN A 29 -23.95 -2.09 4.65
N ARG A 30 -24.72 -1.00 4.77
CA ARG A 30 -24.31 0.23 5.46
C ARG A 30 -23.82 0.03 6.90
N LYS A 31 -24.24 -1.07 7.54
CA LYS A 31 -23.79 -1.49 8.90
C LYS A 31 -22.46 -2.26 8.87
N SER A 32 -21.89 -2.51 7.69
CA SER A 32 -20.56 -3.16 7.57
C SER A 32 -19.50 -2.40 8.35
N ARG A 33 -18.56 -3.15 8.95
CA ARG A 33 -17.41 -2.56 9.65
C ARG A 33 -16.53 -1.67 8.75
N LEU A 34 -16.65 -1.78 7.42
CA LEU A 34 -15.97 -0.91 6.47
C LEU A 34 -16.35 0.56 6.65
N PHE A 35 -17.61 0.81 7.07
CA PHE A 35 -18.21 2.14 7.21
C PHE A 35 -18.31 2.63 8.66
N ARG A 36 -17.77 1.89 9.64
CA ARG A 36 -17.93 2.18 11.07
C ARG A 36 -17.45 3.58 11.51
N SER A 37 -16.58 4.21 10.72
CA SER A 37 -15.97 5.51 11.05
C SER A 37 -16.61 6.68 10.29
N ILE A 38 -17.72 6.46 9.60
CA ILE A 38 -18.39 7.47 8.79
C ILE A 38 -19.91 7.41 8.99
N ASN A 39 -20.60 8.46 8.53
CA ASN A 39 -22.06 8.44 8.31
C ASN A 39 -22.31 8.02 6.86
N PRO A 40 -22.84 6.79 6.60
CA PRO A 40 -23.08 6.28 5.25
C PRO A 40 -24.07 7.15 4.44
N GLU A 41 -25.14 7.64 5.06
CA GLU A 41 -26.14 8.50 4.42
C GLU A 41 -25.52 9.85 4.05
N GLY A 42 -24.70 10.40 4.94
CA GLY A 42 -23.94 11.64 4.71
C GLY A 42 -23.00 11.50 3.51
N LEU A 43 -22.27 10.39 3.42
CA LEU A 43 -21.40 10.10 2.28
C LEU A 43 -22.18 10.06 0.96
N VAL A 44 -23.30 9.32 0.93
CA VAL A 44 -24.16 9.21 -0.26
C VAL A 44 -24.64 10.58 -0.71
N ARG A 45 -25.24 11.37 0.19
CA ARG A 45 -25.75 12.71 -0.15
C ARG A 45 -24.65 13.64 -0.63
N SER A 46 -23.48 13.59 0.02
CA SER A 46 -22.39 14.53 -0.27
C SER A 46 -21.68 14.24 -1.58
N LEU A 47 -21.47 12.96 -1.95
CA LEU A 47 -20.75 12.61 -3.17
C LEU A 47 -21.64 12.57 -4.41
N THR A 48 -22.95 12.35 -4.27
CA THR A 48 -23.86 12.39 -5.42
C THR A 48 -23.85 13.79 -6.04
N GLY A 49 -23.67 13.85 -7.34
CA GLY A 49 -23.57 15.10 -8.09
C GLY A 49 -22.16 15.69 -8.17
N GLN A 50 -21.22 15.24 -7.35
CA GLN A 50 -19.85 15.76 -7.37
C GLN A 50 -18.99 15.12 -8.48
N ARG A 51 -17.91 15.80 -8.86
CA ARG A 51 -16.93 15.30 -9.82
C ARG A 51 -15.67 14.83 -9.09
N LEU A 52 -15.11 13.68 -9.48
CA LEU A 52 -13.79 13.28 -9.04
C LEU A 52 -12.76 14.25 -9.60
N SER A 53 -12.10 15.00 -8.73
CA SER A 53 -11.15 16.05 -9.10
C SER A 53 -9.70 15.58 -9.04
N ASP A 54 -9.35 14.76 -8.04
CA ASP A 54 -7.97 14.36 -7.79
C ASP A 54 -7.91 13.06 -6.98
N SER A 55 -6.75 12.38 -6.98
CA SER A 55 -6.49 11.25 -6.10
C SER A 55 -5.01 11.10 -5.75
N GLU A 56 -4.74 10.53 -4.59
CA GLU A 56 -3.38 10.30 -4.10
C GLU A 56 -3.32 8.96 -3.36
N ALA A 57 -2.15 8.29 -3.41
CA ALA A 57 -1.84 7.15 -2.56
C ALA A 57 -0.63 7.45 -1.69
N LEU A 58 -0.72 7.09 -0.41
CA LEU A 58 0.36 7.21 0.55
C LEU A 58 0.44 5.96 1.43
N GLY A 59 1.53 5.21 1.26
CA GLY A 59 1.68 3.93 1.93
C GLY A 59 0.62 2.91 1.48
N LYS A 60 -0.27 2.51 2.39
CA LYS A 60 -1.37 1.59 2.11
C LYS A 60 -2.74 2.27 2.09
N GLN A 61 -2.75 3.59 2.08
CA GLN A 61 -3.94 4.42 2.04
C GLN A 61 -4.11 5.07 0.67
N MET A 62 -5.34 5.31 0.28
CA MET A 62 -5.70 6.10 -0.89
C MET A 62 -6.71 7.16 -0.49
N VAL A 63 -6.66 8.29 -1.17
CA VAL A 63 -7.66 9.33 -1.08
C VAL A 63 -8.12 9.74 -2.47
N PHE A 64 -9.42 9.93 -2.60
CA PHE A 64 -10.07 10.46 -3.79
C PHE A 64 -10.80 11.73 -3.38
N ARG A 65 -10.52 12.82 -4.09
CA ARG A 65 -11.10 14.13 -3.82
C ARG A 65 -12.18 14.44 -4.82
N PHE A 66 -13.28 14.99 -4.35
CA PHE A 66 -14.42 15.35 -5.18
C PHE A 66 -14.81 16.81 -4.96
N GLY A 67 -15.57 17.34 -5.93
CA GLY A 67 -16.02 18.72 -5.94
C GLY A 67 -15.02 19.68 -6.58
N ASN A 68 -15.49 20.90 -6.90
CA ASN A 68 -14.69 21.90 -7.62
C ASN A 68 -13.44 22.35 -6.86
N ARG A 69 -13.50 22.35 -5.52
CA ARG A 69 -12.36 22.69 -4.63
C ARG A 69 -11.71 21.43 -4.05
N GLY A 70 -12.18 20.23 -4.40
CA GLY A 70 -11.69 18.97 -3.83
C GLY A 70 -11.98 18.81 -2.33
N GLN A 71 -13.06 19.44 -1.84
CA GLN A 71 -13.40 19.47 -0.42
C GLN A 71 -14.07 18.20 0.11
N PHE A 72 -14.49 17.27 -0.77
CA PHE A 72 -15.04 15.97 -0.37
C PHE A 72 -13.93 14.93 -0.45
N TRP A 73 -13.54 14.39 0.69
CA TRP A 73 -12.42 13.46 0.84
C TRP A 73 -12.93 12.05 1.09
N LEU A 74 -12.73 11.15 0.14
CA LEU A 74 -13.03 9.73 0.27
C LEU A 74 -11.72 8.96 0.46
N GLY A 75 -11.47 8.48 1.68
CA GLY A 75 -10.31 7.65 2.02
C GLY A 75 -10.64 6.17 1.88
N LEU A 76 -9.73 5.39 1.28
CA LEU A 76 -9.86 3.94 1.14
C LEU A 76 -8.60 3.23 1.61
N HIS A 77 -8.79 2.14 2.37
CA HIS A 77 -7.78 1.17 2.72
C HIS A 77 -8.24 -0.21 2.27
N LEU A 78 -7.44 -0.93 1.50
CA LEU A 78 -7.85 -2.19 0.90
C LEU A 78 -7.89 -3.37 1.87
N GLY A 79 -7.34 -3.24 3.07
CA GLY A 79 -7.22 -4.36 3.99
C GLY A 79 -6.35 -5.47 3.41
N MET A 80 -6.85 -6.69 3.42
CA MET A 80 -6.13 -7.87 2.91
C MET A 80 -6.58 -8.29 1.52
N THR A 81 -7.85 -8.09 1.19
CA THR A 81 -8.51 -8.63 -0.01
C THR A 81 -9.31 -7.59 -0.78
N GLY A 82 -9.28 -6.34 -0.31
CA GLY A 82 -9.95 -5.24 -0.99
C GLY A 82 -9.35 -4.95 -2.34
N ALA A 83 -10.21 -4.60 -3.30
CA ALA A 83 -9.83 -4.25 -4.65
C ALA A 83 -10.70 -3.13 -5.19
N LEU A 84 -10.10 -2.28 -6.02
CA LEU A 84 -10.83 -1.32 -6.85
C LEU A 84 -10.97 -1.89 -8.25
N ARG A 85 -12.14 -1.66 -8.87
CA ARG A 85 -12.44 -2.05 -10.24
C ARG A 85 -13.15 -0.93 -10.96
N VAL A 86 -13.13 -1.00 -12.28
CA VAL A 86 -13.91 -0.16 -13.18
C VAL A 86 -14.84 -1.06 -13.97
N GLU A 87 -16.12 -0.77 -13.93
CA GLU A 87 -17.19 -1.57 -14.51
C GLU A 87 -18.07 -0.72 -15.45
N LYS A 88 -18.95 -1.38 -16.21
CA LYS A 88 -19.92 -0.70 -17.09
C LYS A 88 -20.82 0.28 -16.32
N PRO A 89 -21.37 1.34 -16.95
CA PRO A 89 -22.19 2.34 -16.26
C PRO A 89 -23.38 1.75 -15.49
N ARG A 90 -24.05 0.75 -16.07
CA ARG A 90 -25.19 0.04 -15.47
C ARG A 90 -24.78 -1.30 -14.87
N TYR A 91 -23.64 -1.30 -14.18
CA TYR A 91 -23.12 -2.49 -13.54
C TYR A 91 -24.08 -3.03 -12.46
N SER A 92 -24.27 -4.36 -12.45
CA SER A 92 -25.00 -5.07 -11.41
C SER A 92 -24.05 -5.51 -10.30
N PHE A 93 -24.45 -5.28 -9.05
CA PHE A 93 -23.66 -5.60 -7.88
C PHE A 93 -23.26 -7.06 -7.76
N LEU A 94 -22.03 -7.32 -7.44
CA LEU A 94 -21.56 -8.63 -6.97
C LEU A 94 -21.61 -8.72 -5.43
N LYS A 95 -21.53 -9.95 -4.93
CA LYS A 95 -21.67 -10.29 -3.50
C LYS A 95 -20.79 -9.45 -2.56
N TYR A 96 -19.59 -9.13 -2.97
CA TYR A 96 -18.58 -8.47 -2.13
C TYR A 96 -18.32 -7.01 -2.49
N ASP A 97 -19.17 -6.41 -3.32
CA ASP A 97 -19.11 -4.98 -3.59
C ASP A 97 -19.74 -4.20 -2.44
N HIS A 98 -19.04 -3.19 -1.97
CA HIS A 98 -19.45 -2.40 -0.82
C HIS A 98 -19.74 -0.95 -1.14
N LEU A 99 -18.99 -0.37 -2.08
CA LEU A 99 -19.19 1.00 -2.56
C LEU A 99 -19.13 1.01 -4.08
N VAL A 100 -20.14 1.61 -4.71
CA VAL A 100 -20.13 1.89 -6.14
C VAL A 100 -20.46 3.36 -6.39
N LEU A 101 -19.59 4.01 -7.15
CA LEU A 101 -19.79 5.37 -7.64
C LEU A 101 -20.13 5.28 -9.12
N ARG A 102 -21.40 5.43 -9.48
CA ARG A 102 -21.86 5.41 -10.88
C ARG A 102 -21.58 6.75 -11.55
N GLN A 103 -20.98 6.67 -12.72
CA GLN A 103 -20.75 7.80 -13.62
C GLN A 103 -21.40 7.51 -14.96
N SER A 104 -21.43 8.48 -15.88
CA SER A 104 -22.08 8.32 -17.18
C SER A 104 -21.47 7.23 -18.07
N LYS A 105 -20.16 7.03 -17.99
CA LYS A 105 -19.40 6.11 -18.87
C LYS A 105 -18.93 4.85 -18.14
N GLN A 106 -18.85 4.85 -16.80
CA GLN A 106 -18.35 3.74 -16.00
C GLN A 106 -18.94 3.77 -14.58
N SER A 107 -18.69 2.67 -13.85
CA SER A 107 -18.90 2.57 -12.41
C SER A 107 -17.57 2.27 -11.72
N LEU A 108 -17.23 3.05 -10.69
CA LEU A 108 -16.06 2.83 -9.86
C LEU A 108 -16.47 1.98 -8.66
N VAL A 109 -15.89 0.80 -8.52
CA VAL A 109 -16.34 -0.23 -7.56
C VAL A 109 -15.25 -0.56 -6.56
N PHE A 110 -15.59 -0.50 -5.27
CA PHE A 110 -14.77 -1.06 -4.19
C PHE A 110 -15.39 -2.34 -3.66
N SER A 111 -14.63 -3.44 -3.73
CA SER A 111 -15.03 -4.75 -3.20
C SER A 111 -14.04 -5.23 -2.15
N ASP A 112 -14.51 -5.94 -1.12
CA ASP A 112 -13.66 -6.57 -0.10
C ASP A 112 -14.35 -7.78 0.53
N PRO A 113 -14.06 -9.00 0.06
CA PRO A 113 -14.66 -10.23 0.57
C PRO A 113 -14.49 -10.43 2.08
N ARG A 114 -13.36 -10.01 2.65
CA ARG A 114 -13.03 -10.20 4.06
C ARG A 114 -13.40 -9.02 4.95
N GLN A 115 -13.78 -7.89 4.36
CA GLN A 115 -14.14 -6.64 5.05
C GLN A 115 -13.08 -6.15 6.06
N PHE A 116 -11.79 -6.32 5.74
CA PHE A 116 -10.67 -5.77 6.51
C PHE A 116 -10.23 -4.40 6.03
N GLY A 117 -10.83 -3.94 4.94
CA GLY A 117 -10.66 -2.59 4.43
C GLY A 117 -11.28 -1.55 5.34
N ARG A 118 -11.19 -0.31 4.90
CA ARG A 118 -11.82 0.83 5.57
C ARG A 118 -12.22 1.87 4.55
N VAL A 119 -13.38 2.46 4.76
CA VAL A 119 -13.84 3.67 4.08
C VAL A 119 -13.81 4.82 5.09
N LEU A 120 -13.21 5.92 4.70
CA LEU A 120 -13.18 7.18 5.46
C LEU A 120 -13.82 8.26 4.59
N PHE A 121 -14.46 9.22 5.23
CA PHE A 121 -15.07 10.34 4.52
C PHE A 121 -14.97 11.61 5.36
N ALA A 122 -14.67 12.72 4.72
CA ALA A 122 -14.74 14.05 5.31
C ALA A 122 -15.20 15.06 4.27
N LEU A 123 -16.00 16.03 4.72
CA LEU A 123 -16.26 17.27 4.02
C LEU A 123 -15.44 18.35 4.73
N SER A 124 -14.40 18.86 4.06
CA SER A 124 -13.43 19.78 4.67
C SER A 124 -12.64 20.53 3.61
N ASP A 125 -12.46 21.83 3.78
CA ASP A 125 -11.58 22.63 2.95
C ASP A 125 -10.09 22.48 3.33
N VAL A 126 -9.81 21.84 4.48
CA VAL A 126 -8.45 21.50 4.92
C VAL A 126 -8.23 19.99 4.88
N ILE A 127 -6.97 19.58 4.86
CA ILE A 127 -6.58 18.16 4.85
C ILE A 127 -7.13 17.46 6.10
N PRO A 128 -7.95 16.40 5.97
CA PRO A 128 -8.47 15.67 7.11
C PRO A 128 -7.36 15.07 7.98
N SER A 129 -7.56 15.07 9.30
CA SER A 129 -6.56 14.61 10.27
C SER A 129 -6.07 13.16 10.04
N TRP A 130 -6.94 12.28 9.53
CA TRP A 130 -6.59 10.90 9.22
C TRP A 130 -5.66 10.76 8.00
N TRP A 131 -5.58 11.79 7.13
CA TRP A 131 -4.64 11.87 6.02
C TRP A 131 -3.38 12.65 6.43
N ALA A 132 -3.55 13.80 7.08
CA ALA A 132 -2.45 14.65 7.53
C ALA A 132 -1.47 13.97 8.50
N LYS A 133 -1.95 13.01 9.30
CA LYS A 133 -1.13 12.23 10.26
C LYS A 133 -0.36 11.07 9.64
N LEU A 134 -0.53 10.81 8.34
CA LEU A 134 0.24 9.76 7.68
C LEU A 134 1.73 10.14 7.62
N PRO A 135 2.65 9.17 7.77
CA PRO A 135 4.07 9.44 7.67
C PRO A 135 4.43 9.84 6.23
N PRO A 136 5.52 10.60 6.05
CA PRO A 136 5.97 10.98 4.71
C PRO A 136 6.22 9.77 3.81
N SER A 137 5.93 9.91 2.51
CA SER A 137 6.25 8.88 1.52
C SER A 137 7.74 8.52 1.55
N ILE A 138 8.04 7.22 1.39
CA ILE A 138 9.41 6.71 1.24
C ILE A 138 10.13 7.37 0.06
N LEU A 139 9.40 7.80 -0.96
CA LEU A 139 9.98 8.44 -2.14
C LEU A 139 10.13 9.96 -2.00
N SER A 140 9.59 10.56 -0.94
CA SER A 140 9.72 11.99 -0.68
C SER A 140 11.12 12.38 -0.19
N ASN A 141 11.43 13.68 -0.25
CA ASN A 141 12.68 14.24 0.29
C ASN A 141 12.72 14.24 1.83
N GLN A 142 11.58 14.00 2.48
CA GLN A 142 11.49 13.89 3.94
C GLN A 142 11.94 12.51 4.46
N PHE A 143 11.91 11.48 3.63
CA PHE A 143 12.44 10.16 3.97
C PHE A 143 13.96 10.16 3.80
N LYS A 144 14.70 10.57 4.85
CA LYS A 144 16.14 10.71 4.87
C LYS A 144 16.83 9.52 5.55
N ARG A 145 18.12 9.30 5.24
CA ARG A 145 18.94 8.26 5.89
C ARG A 145 18.99 8.46 7.42
N SER A 146 19.16 9.70 7.90
CA SER A 146 19.19 10.02 9.33
C SER A 146 17.90 9.56 10.04
N VAL A 147 16.75 9.75 9.39
CA VAL A 147 15.44 9.33 9.91
C VAL A 147 15.35 7.81 10.03
N VAL A 148 15.95 7.06 9.10
CA VAL A 148 16.04 5.59 9.19
C VAL A 148 16.98 5.18 10.32
N ALA A 149 18.15 5.84 10.46
CA ALA A 149 19.12 5.58 11.52
C ALA A 149 18.50 5.78 12.92
N GLU A 150 17.85 6.92 13.15
CA GLU A 150 17.16 7.24 14.39
C GLU A 150 16.07 6.19 14.71
N PHE A 151 15.35 5.74 13.69
CA PHE A 151 14.30 4.73 13.89
C PHE A 151 14.89 3.37 14.25
N CYS A 152 16.01 2.97 13.64
CA CYS A 152 16.74 1.75 14.00
C CYS A 152 17.17 1.79 15.47
N GLN A 153 17.71 2.90 15.94
CA GLN A 153 18.11 3.08 17.35
C GLN A 153 16.90 3.06 18.30
N ARG A 154 15.83 3.76 17.96
CA ARG A 154 14.59 3.77 18.76
C ARG A 154 13.94 2.38 18.86
N ARG A 155 14.07 1.55 17.85
CA ARG A 155 13.55 0.18 17.76
C ARG A 155 14.66 -0.88 17.80
N LYS A 156 15.77 -0.60 18.53
CA LYS A 156 17.00 -1.41 18.53
C LYS A 156 16.81 -2.91 18.74
N GLY A 157 15.82 -3.32 19.52
CA GLY A 157 15.48 -4.71 19.79
C GLY A 157 14.67 -5.42 18.70
N SER A 158 14.14 -4.70 17.71
CA SER A 158 13.33 -5.29 16.66
C SER A 158 14.18 -6.00 15.60
N PRO A 159 13.77 -7.19 15.12
CA PRO A 159 14.40 -7.78 13.94
C PRO A 159 14.10 -6.89 12.71
N LEU A 160 15.04 -6.79 11.78
CA LEU A 160 14.94 -5.92 10.59
C LEU A 160 13.68 -6.20 9.77
N LYS A 161 13.29 -7.47 9.65
CA LYS A 161 12.02 -7.82 9.00
C LYS A 161 10.83 -7.14 9.66
N GLY A 162 10.74 -7.21 10.98
CA GLY A 162 9.67 -6.58 11.75
C GLY A 162 9.72 -5.05 11.67
N LEU A 163 10.94 -4.49 11.73
CA LEU A 163 11.16 -3.04 11.62
C LEU A 163 10.59 -2.47 10.31
N LEU A 164 10.88 -3.12 9.17
CA LEU A 164 10.42 -2.68 7.85
C LEU A 164 8.89 -2.74 7.68
N LEU A 165 8.20 -3.53 8.48
CA LEU A 165 6.74 -3.63 8.45
C LEU A 165 6.02 -2.54 9.26
N MET A 166 6.77 -1.73 10.02
CA MET A 166 6.23 -0.63 10.83
C MET A 166 5.85 0.55 9.95
N GLN A 167 4.55 0.70 9.69
CA GLN A 167 4.00 1.67 8.76
C GLN A 167 4.27 3.13 9.17
N GLU A 168 4.55 3.40 10.42
CA GLU A 168 4.92 4.72 10.96
C GLU A 168 6.23 5.26 10.37
N ARG A 169 7.09 4.38 9.84
CA ARG A 169 8.38 4.77 9.24
C ARG A 169 8.57 4.25 7.82
N PHE A 170 8.01 3.08 7.52
CA PHE A 170 8.09 2.45 6.20
C PHE A 170 6.69 2.31 5.59
N PRO A 171 6.00 3.44 5.30
CA PRO A 171 4.63 3.41 4.80
C PRO A 171 4.57 2.65 3.47
N GLY A 172 3.65 1.70 3.41
CA GLY A 172 3.43 0.88 2.22
C GLY A 172 4.29 -0.37 2.13
N VAL A 173 5.43 -0.45 2.82
CA VAL A 173 6.22 -1.69 2.84
C VAL A 173 5.41 -2.81 3.50
N GLY A 174 5.32 -3.91 2.81
CA GLY A 174 4.68 -5.12 3.29
C GLY A 174 5.61 -6.31 3.24
N ASN A 175 5.04 -7.51 3.19
CA ASN A 175 5.80 -8.73 3.42
C ASN A 175 6.82 -9.02 2.31
N TRP A 176 6.40 -8.91 1.05
CA TRP A 176 7.30 -9.20 -0.05
C TRP A 176 8.32 -8.07 -0.28
N MET A 177 7.89 -6.80 -0.12
CA MET A 177 8.80 -5.66 -0.26
C MET A 177 9.90 -5.70 0.81
N ALA A 178 9.57 -6.05 2.05
CA ALA A 178 10.56 -6.17 3.11
C ALA A 178 11.60 -7.26 2.82
N ASP A 179 11.19 -8.43 2.27
CA ASP A 179 12.14 -9.47 1.87
C ASP A 179 13.04 -8.99 0.73
N GLU A 180 12.50 -8.34 -0.28
CA GLU A 180 13.25 -7.78 -1.41
C GLU A 180 14.25 -6.70 -0.95
N ILE A 181 13.81 -5.78 -0.07
CA ILE A 181 14.65 -4.72 0.50
C ILE A 181 15.85 -5.33 1.24
N LEU A 182 15.60 -6.28 2.14
CA LEU A 182 16.67 -6.93 2.92
C LEU A 182 17.62 -7.73 2.05
N TRP A 183 17.11 -8.42 1.05
CA TRP A 183 17.93 -9.16 0.09
C TRP A 183 18.84 -8.22 -0.73
N ARG A 184 18.33 -7.09 -1.18
CA ARG A 184 19.12 -6.07 -1.88
C ARG A 184 20.15 -5.41 -1.00
N ALA A 185 19.77 -5.10 0.23
CA ALA A 185 20.67 -4.54 1.23
C ALA A 185 21.73 -5.54 1.74
N ARG A 186 21.59 -6.84 1.43
CA ARG A 186 22.43 -7.94 1.96
C ARG A 186 22.38 -8.06 3.49
N LEU A 187 21.21 -7.77 4.08
CA LEU A 187 21.02 -7.82 5.52
C LEU A 187 20.14 -9.01 5.90
N ASN A 188 20.59 -9.78 6.89
CA ASN A 188 19.79 -10.89 7.40
C ASN A 188 18.53 -10.37 8.09
N PRO A 189 17.35 -10.94 7.80
CA PRO A 189 16.08 -10.46 8.37
C PRO A 189 15.99 -10.56 9.89
N LYS A 190 16.81 -11.41 10.52
CA LYS A 190 16.86 -11.66 11.96
C LYS A 190 17.74 -10.68 12.73
N ILE A 191 18.66 -9.96 12.06
CA ILE A 191 19.52 -8.95 12.70
C ILE A 191 18.66 -7.95 13.45
N ARG A 192 19.08 -7.60 14.67
CA ARG A 192 18.45 -6.54 15.48
C ARG A 192 18.81 -5.16 14.91
N ALA A 193 17.82 -4.28 14.84
CA ALA A 193 17.99 -2.96 14.23
C ALA A 193 19.12 -2.13 14.85
N GLY A 194 19.33 -2.26 16.16
CA GLY A 194 20.40 -1.56 16.89
C GLY A 194 21.80 -2.08 16.62
N ALA A 195 21.95 -3.26 15.99
CA ALA A 195 23.26 -3.81 15.64
C ALA A 195 23.80 -3.31 14.28
N LEU A 196 22.98 -2.54 13.52
CA LEU A 196 23.40 -2.03 12.22
C LEU A 196 24.50 -0.97 12.35
N VAL A 197 25.55 -1.12 11.58
CA VAL A 197 26.58 -0.10 11.39
C VAL A 197 26.19 0.89 10.29
N GLU A 198 26.84 2.06 10.22
CA GLU A 198 26.48 3.15 9.31
C GLU A 198 26.37 2.75 7.82
N ARG A 199 27.28 1.87 7.34
CA ARG A 199 27.22 1.36 5.97
C ARG A 199 25.98 0.52 5.71
N GLU A 200 25.52 -0.24 6.69
CA GLU A 200 24.33 -1.09 6.60
C GLU A 200 23.05 -0.28 6.64
N ILE A 201 22.99 0.76 7.47
CA ILE A 201 21.90 1.73 7.49
C ILE A 201 21.80 2.42 6.12
N THR A 202 22.93 2.81 5.53
CA THR A 202 22.97 3.41 4.20
C THR A 202 22.47 2.43 3.13
N SER A 203 22.87 1.15 3.21
CA SER A 203 22.41 0.09 2.31
C SER A 203 20.90 -0.14 2.45
N LEU A 204 20.41 -0.23 3.67
CA LEU A 204 18.98 -0.38 3.97
C LEU A 204 18.14 0.79 3.41
N TYR A 205 18.59 2.02 3.66
CA TYR A 205 17.94 3.24 3.14
C TYR A 205 17.87 3.24 1.61
N ARG A 206 19.01 2.98 0.93
CA ARG A 206 19.07 2.96 -0.55
C ARG A 206 18.22 1.84 -1.13
N ALA A 207 18.28 0.64 -0.57
CA ALA A 207 17.47 -0.50 -0.99
C ALA A 207 15.98 -0.20 -0.82
N THR A 208 15.57 0.40 0.30
CA THR A 208 14.16 0.77 0.55
C THR A 208 13.65 1.72 -0.53
N ARG A 209 14.35 2.80 -0.83
CA ARG A 209 13.94 3.74 -1.88
C ARG A 209 13.91 3.09 -3.26
N SER A 210 14.95 2.35 -3.61
CA SER A 210 15.09 1.69 -4.91
C SER A 210 13.97 0.67 -5.17
N VAL A 211 13.68 -0.17 -4.16
CA VAL A 211 12.59 -1.17 -4.28
C VAL A 211 11.23 -0.50 -4.42
N CYS A 212 10.94 0.53 -3.61
CA CYS A 212 9.68 1.25 -3.69
C CYS A 212 9.51 1.97 -5.03
N ALA A 213 10.54 2.66 -5.52
CA ALA A 213 10.49 3.36 -6.80
C ALA A 213 10.26 2.38 -7.96
N LYS A 214 11.07 1.29 -7.99
CA LYS A 214 10.95 0.29 -9.07
C LYS A 214 9.63 -0.47 -9.02
N ALA A 215 9.10 -0.75 -7.83
CA ALA A 215 7.80 -1.40 -7.70
C ALA A 215 6.68 -0.55 -8.32
N ILE A 216 6.70 0.78 -8.14
CA ILE A 216 5.74 1.68 -8.79
C ILE A 216 5.95 1.72 -10.31
N GLU A 217 7.19 1.77 -10.79
CA GLU A 217 7.50 1.75 -12.23
C GLU A 217 6.97 0.49 -12.92
N VAL A 218 7.08 -0.66 -12.25
CA VAL A 218 6.65 -1.97 -12.81
C VAL A 218 5.13 -2.09 -12.95
N ILE A 219 4.34 -1.38 -12.14
CA ILE A 219 2.87 -1.42 -12.29
C ILE A 219 2.40 -0.89 -13.66
N ASP A 220 3.16 0.01 -14.26
CA ASP A 220 2.90 0.53 -15.61
C ASP A 220 3.29 -0.47 -16.72
N LYS A 221 3.97 -1.56 -16.37
CA LYS A 221 4.46 -2.63 -17.27
C LYS A 221 3.79 -3.97 -16.96
N ASP A 222 2.48 -3.99 -16.82
CA ASP A 222 1.67 -5.19 -16.56
C ASP A 222 2.14 -6.05 -15.38
N TRP A 223 2.71 -5.40 -14.34
CA TRP A 223 3.15 -6.07 -13.12
C TRP A 223 4.29 -7.08 -13.31
N GLN A 224 5.09 -6.90 -14.35
CA GLN A 224 6.21 -7.81 -14.65
C GLN A 224 7.46 -7.42 -13.85
N PHE A 225 7.58 -7.94 -12.64
CA PHE A 225 8.81 -7.79 -11.87
C PHE A 225 9.98 -8.52 -12.55
N PRO A 226 11.18 -7.92 -12.58
CA PRO A 226 12.34 -8.55 -13.18
C PRO A 226 12.63 -9.92 -12.55
N LYS A 227 12.96 -10.93 -13.37
CA LYS A 227 13.37 -12.26 -12.90
C LYS A 227 14.60 -12.23 -11.96
N SER A 228 15.39 -11.15 -12.01
CA SER A 228 16.52 -10.90 -11.12
C SER A 228 16.12 -10.46 -9.70
N TRP A 229 14.82 -10.30 -9.41
CA TRP A 229 14.32 -9.97 -8.08
C TRP A 229 14.05 -11.23 -7.27
N LEU A 230 14.30 -11.14 -5.94
CA LEU A 230 13.88 -12.18 -5.00
C LEU A 230 12.37 -12.45 -5.10
N PHE A 231 11.58 -11.42 -5.41
CA PHE A 231 10.13 -11.50 -5.61
C PHE A 231 9.71 -12.69 -6.50
N ALA A 232 10.41 -12.93 -7.62
CA ALA A 232 10.07 -14.01 -8.55
C ALA A 232 10.36 -15.42 -7.98
N HIS A 233 11.19 -15.54 -6.94
CA HIS A 233 11.72 -16.82 -6.43
C HIS A 233 11.24 -17.17 -5.02
N ARG A 234 10.54 -16.27 -4.37
CA ARG A 234 10.19 -16.39 -2.93
C ARG A 234 8.90 -17.16 -2.65
N TRP A 235 8.15 -17.53 -3.65
CA TRP A 235 6.79 -18.06 -3.47
C TRP A 235 6.73 -19.56 -3.23
N GLU A 236 7.67 -20.32 -3.79
CA GLU A 236 7.74 -21.78 -3.75
C GLU A 236 8.81 -22.27 -2.80
N ASP A 237 8.61 -23.47 -2.24
CA ASP A 237 9.65 -24.17 -1.47
C ASP A 237 10.75 -24.65 -2.42
N GLY A 238 12.01 -24.60 -1.96
CA GLY A 238 13.16 -24.95 -2.80
C GLY A 238 13.59 -23.88 -3.80
N GLY A 239 13.03 -22.68 -3.73
CA GLY A 239 13.44 -21.56 -4.58
C GLY A 239 14.95 -21.26 -4.46
N LYS A 240 15.58 -20.82 -5.55
CA LYS A 240 17.00 -20.46 -5.59
C LYS A 240 17.20 -18.94 -5.62
N CYS A 241 18.25 -18.47 -4.97
CA CYS A 241 18.64 -17.07 -4.98
C CYS A 241 19.00 -16.61 -6.39
N PRO A 242 18.36 -15.56 -6.94
CA PRO A 242 18.66 -15.09 -8.29
C PRO A 242 20.08 -14.50 -8.45
N ARG A 243 20.78 -14.22 -7.35
CA ARG A 243 22.15 -13.68 -7.36
C ARG A 243 23.25 -14.75 -7.29
N CYS A 244 23.06 -15.78 -6.48
CA CYS A 244 24.14 -16.76 -6.20
C CYS A 244 23.68 -18.23 -6.29
N HIS A 245 22.44 -18.49 -6.70
CA HIS A 245 21.82 -19.78 -6.89
C HIS A 245 21.75 -20.70 -5.65
N THR A 246 22.16 -20.20 -4.47
CA THR A 246 21.98 -20.91 -3.20
C THR A 246 20.49 -21.05 -2.88
N GLY A 247 20.11 -22.19 -2.30
CA GLY A 247 18.72 -22.42 -1.83
C GLY A 247 18.27 -21.32 -0.87
N LEU A 248 17.04 -20.84 -1.06
CA LEU A 248 16.44 -19.83 -0.21
C LEU A 248 15.94 -20.46 1.10
N MET A 249 16.14 -19.77 2.20
CA MET A 249 15.60 -20.13 3.51
C MET A 249 14.29 -19.42 3.77
N ARG A 250 13.45 -20.08 4.58
CA ARG A 250 12.17 -19.54 5.04
C ARG A 250 11.98 -19.77 6.52
N ASP A 251 11.42 -18.78 7.19
CA ASP A 251 11.12 -18.83 8.62
C ASP A 251 10.07 -17.75 8.97
N VAL A 252 9.61 -17.75 10.19
CA VAL A 252 8.75 -16.67 10.73
C VAL A 252 9.65 -15.68 11.47
N VAL A 253 9.77 -14.47 10.93
CA VAL A 253 10.54 -13.39 11.55
C VAL A 253 9.62 -12.18 11.74
N GLY A 254 9.56 -11.64 12.97
CA GLY A 254 8.68 -10.52 13.27
C GLY A 254 7.18 -10.83 13.02
N GLY A 255 6.77 -12.09 13.23
CA GLY A 255 5.39 -12.56 13.04
C GLY A 255 4.97 -12.71 11.56
N ARG A 256 5.92 -12.73 10.63
CA ARG A 256 5.64 -12.87 9.19
C ARG A 256 6.54 -13.91 8.53
N ARG A 257 5.95 -14.72 7.63
CA ARG A 257 6.73 -15.59 6.74
C ARG A 257 7.75 -14.75 5.97
N THR A 258 8.99 -15.10 6.09
CA THR A 258 10.16 -14.36 5.57
C THR A 258 10.96 -15.29 4.69
N CYS A 259 11.45 -14.79 3.56
CA CYS A 259 12.29 -15.51 2.64
C CYS A 259 13.60 -14.74 2.45
N TRP A 260 14.76 -15.43 2.56
CA TRP A 260 16.08 -14.81 2.38
C TRP A 260 17.10 -15.82 1.86
N CYS A 261 18.21 -15.32 1.35
CA CYS A 261 19.34 -16.12 0.93
C CYS A 261 20.40 -16.19 2.05
N PRO A 262 20.73 -17.37 2.62
CA PRO A 262 21.70 -17.46 3.73
C PRO A 262 23.12 -17.04 3.32
N LYS A 263 23.51 -17.24 2.05
CA LYS A 263 24.83 -16.84 1.53
C LYS A 263 24.93 -15.32 1.27
N CYS A 264 23.88 -14.71 0.69
CA CYS A 264 23.89 -13.28 0.38
C CYS A 264 23.54 -12.39 1.59
N GLN A 265 22.88 -12.95 2.60
CA GLN A 265 22.40 -12.29 3.81
C GLN A 265 22.88 -13.09 5.04
N PRO A 266 24.19 -13.15 5.30
CA PRO A 266 24.72 -13.90 6.44
C PRO A 266 24.20 -13.34 7.76
N GLY A 267 24.12 -14.21 8.80
CA GLY A 267 23.69 -13.86 10.16
C GLY A 267 24.82 -13.40 11.01
#